data_20a1ca44c2a4a22f73b517de88dbde42
#
_entry.id   20a1ca44c2a4a22f73b517de88dbde42
#
_cell.length_a   1.000
_cell.length_b   1.000
_cell.length_c   1.000
_cell.angle_alpha   90.00
_cell.angle_beta   90.00
_cell.angle_gamma   90.00
#
_symmetry.space_group_name_H-M   'P 1'
#
loop_
_entity.id
_entity.type
_entity.pdbx_description
1 polymer ?
#
loop_
_entity_poly.entity_id
_entity_poly.type
_entity_poly.pdbx_seq_one_letter_code
_entity_poly.pdbx_strand_id
1 'polypeptide(L)'
;MIEILRKILKVVSLAVLVVSAAILVKILIIDSYISQKAASEIQEIYHSQNIDGNEEAEENKFLELQKINPEICGWISIPGTRIDYPVLQGNKNDTHFYLSHNYKGEKSKYGSIFLDPICQLSENPKNCVIYGHHMADGQMFADLMKFSSLDFYKQNPLISFETIKDKNAKWKIFSVFKTNTLASQGKIFHYVVSNFADNRSFLDYVSQVKMRSLLDIPVDVNQNDKLITLSTCSYEFRDFRTVIVARKVRSGESEAVSTNFASEAKNPLMPQCWYEKYGGSPPTFENES
;
A
#
# COMPACT_ATOMS: atom_id res chain seq x y z
N MET A 1 -34.97 -22.88 43.40
CA MET A 1 -35.05 -22.46 41.98
C MET A 1 -34.10 -21.30 41.69
N ILE A 2 -34.16 -20.16 42.39
CA ILE A 2 -33.32 -18.97 42.18
C ILE A 2 -31.83 -19.23 42.40
N GLU A 3 -31.42 -20.03 43.38
CA GLU A 3 -29.99 -20.37 43.62
C GLU A 3 -29.38 -21.23 42.51
N ILE A 4 -30.14 -22.17 41.99
CA ILE A 4 -29.71 -23.03 40.88
C ILE A 4 -29.52 -22.15 39.62
N LEU A 5 -30.47 -21.27 39.36
CA LEU A 5 -30.39 -20.33 38.24
C LEU A 5 -29.15 -19.41 38.35
N ARG A 6 -28.85 -18.88 39.54
CA ARG A 6 -27.64 -18.08 39.80
C ARG A 6 -26.35 -18.86 39.58
N LYS A 7 -26.28 -20.15 39.98
CA LYS A 7 -25.13 -21.03 39.75
C LYS A 7 -24.93 -21.28 38.24
N ILE A 8 -26.03 -21.61 37.55
CA ILE A 8 -25.99 -21.80 36.09
C ILE A 8 -25.50 -20.51 35.38
N LEU A 9 -26.05 -19.36 35.76
CA LEU A 9 -25.65 -18.07 35.16
C LEU A 9 -24.17 -17.76 35.38
N LYS A 10 -23.62 -18.03 36.57
CA LYS A 10 -22.19 -17.86 36.86
C LYS A 10 -21.32 -18.79 36.02
N VAL A 11 -21.68 -20.03 35.83
CA VAL A 11 -20.94 -21.00 35.02
C VAL A 11 -20.98 -20.59 33.56
N VAL A 12 -22.12 -20.18 33.03
CA VAL A 12 -22.27 -19.68 31.65
C VAL A 12 -21.46 -18.41 31.45
N SER A 13 -21.52 -17.44 32.36
CA SER A 13 -20.73 -16.21 32.27
C SER A 13 -19.23 -16.47 32.28
N LEU A 14 -18.76 -17.42 33.13
CA LEU A 14 -17.36 -17.82 33.17
C LEU A 14 -16.93 -18.49 31.86
N ALA A 15 -17.75 -19.40 31.34
CA ALA A 15 -17.48 -20.04 30.05
C ALA A 15 -17.37 -19.02 28.89
N VAL A 16 -18.31 -18.06 28.82
CA VAL A 16 -18.25 -16.95 27.81
C VAL A 16 -16.98 -16.15 27.98
N LEU A 17 -16.59 -15.81 29.22
CA LEU A 17 -15.37 -15.07 29.49
C LEU A 17 -14.12 -15.80 28.97
N VAL A 18 -14.00 -17.11 29.30
CA VAL A 18 -12.86 -17.93 28.86
C VAL A 18 -12.80 -18.05 27.34
N VAL A 19 -13.93 -18.32 26.69
CA VAL A 19 -14.01 -18.41 25.22
C VAL A 19 -13.62 -17.05 24.57
N SER A 20 -14.16 -15.95 25.10
CA SER A 20 -13.82 -14.61 24.59
C SER A 20 -12.35 -14.30 24.77
N ALA A 21 -11.76 -14.63 25.91
CA ALA A 21 -10.33 -14.46 26.15
C ALA A 21 -9.48 -15.31 25.19
N ALA A 22 -9.84 -16.56 24.94
CA ALA A 22 -9.16 -17.43 23.99
C ALA A 22 -9.22 -16.89 22.55
N ILE A 23 -10.38 -16.37 22.13
CA ILE A 23 -10.54 -15.71 20.83
C ILE A 23 -9.66 -14.47 20.73
N LEU A 24 -9.59 -13.63 21.76
CA LEU A 24 -8.73 -12.45 21.77
C LEU A 24 -7.25 -12.82 21.69
N VAL A 25 -6.80 -13.82 22.44
CA VAL A 25 -5.42 -14.33 22.36
C VAL A 25 -5.11 -14.82 20.96
N LYS A 26 -6.02 -15.59 20.35
CA LYS A 26 -5.86 -16.04 18.97
C LYS A 26 -5.70 -14.86 18.01
N ILE A 27 -6.61 -13.89 18.05
CA ILE A 27 -6.66 -12.77 17.11
C ILE A 27 -5.46 -11.83 17.29
N LEU A 28 -5.10 -11.49 18.53
CA LEU A 28 -4.10 -10.44 18.79
C LEU A 28 -2.67 -10.98 18.84
N ILE A 29 -2.48 -12.24 19.24
CA ILE A 29 -1.13 -12.80 19.46
C ILE A 29 -0.82 -13.89 18.43
N ILE A 30 -1.65 -14.93 18.32
CA ILE A 30 -1.31 -16.09 17.50
C ILE A 30 -1.33 -15.74 16.02
N ASP A 31 -2.38 -15.08 15.53
CA ASP A 31 -2.48 -14.71 14.11
C ASP A 31 -1.39 -13.70 13.72
N SER A 32 -1.05 -12.75 14.62
CA SER A 32 0.05 -11.79 14.39
C SER A 32 1.40 -12.51 14.29
N TYR A 33 1.68 -13.43 15.23
CA TYR A 33 2.91 -14.21 15.21
C TYR A 33 3.04 -15.08 13.94
N ILE A 34 1.96 -15.77 13.55
CA ILE A 34 1.94 -16.60 12.33
C ILE A 34 2.23 -15.73 11.09
N SER A 35 1.60 -14.56 10.99
CA SER A 35 1.83 -13.63 9.86
C SER A 35 3.27 -13.12 9.82
N GLN A 36 3.85 -12.70 10.96
CA GLN A 36 5.24 -12.27 11.04
C GLN A 36 6.22 -13.38 10.68
N LYS A 37 5.99 -14.60 11.18
CA LYS A 37 6.81 -15.75 10.85
C LYS A 37 6.78 -16.05 9.36
N ALA A 38 5.60 -16.06 8.75
CA ALA A 38 5.46 -16.28 7.31
C ALA A 38 6.17 -15.18 6.49
N ALA A 39 6.08 -13.91 6.94
CA ALA A 39 6.81 -12.83 6.30
C ALA A 39 8.33 -13.02 6.42
N SER A 40 8.85 -13.39 7.59
CA SER A 40 10.29 -13.63 7.79
C SER A 40 10.80 -14.79 6.95
N GLU A 41 10.04 -15.87 6.82
CA GLU A 41 10.41 -17.03 5.99
C GLU A 41 10.61 -16.62 4.53
N ILE A 42 9.70 -15.87 3.94
CA ILE A 42 9.82 -15.48 2.53
C ILE A 42 10.85 -14.36 2.32
N GLN A 43 11.06 -13.48 3.32
CA GLN A 43 12.14 -12.49 3.32
C GLN A 43 13.52 -13.17 3.33
N GLU A 44 13.69 -14.21 4.13
CA GLU A 44 14.93 -14.99 4.15
C GLU A 44 15.25 -15.59 2.76
N ILE A 45 14.26 -16.18 2.09
CA ILE A 45 14.42 -16.72 0.73
C ILE A 45 14.83 -15.60 -0.23
N TYR A 46 14.14 -14.45 -0.20
CA TYR A 46 14.42 -13.33 -1.09
C TYR A 46 15.79 -12.71 -0.86
N HIS A 47 16.19 -12.49 0.40
CA HIS A 47 17.45 -11.82 0.75
C HIS A 47 18.67 -12.76 0.73
N SER A 48 18.51 -14.08 0.94
CA SER A 48 19.61 -15.03 0.90
C SER A 48 20.26 -15.16 -0.47
N GLN A 49 19.55 -14.85 -1.53
CA GLN A 49 20.04 -14.93 -2.92
C GLN A 49 20.84 -13.69 -3.37
N ASN A 50 20.92 -12.65 -2.52
CA ASN A 50 21.57 -11.38 -2.87
C ASN A 50 23.11 -11.36 -2.64
N ILE A 51 23.74 -12.51 -2.38
CA ILE A 51 25.14 -12.55 -1.93
C ILE A 51 26.15 -12.26 -3.07
N ASP A 52 25.82 -12.45 -4.33
CA ASP A 52 26.79 -12.37 -5.42
C ASP A 52 26.60 -11.26 -6.46
N GLY A 53 25.54 -10.46 -6.41
CA GLY A 53 25.33 -9.31 -7.32
C GLY A 53 25.30 -9.67 -8.82
N ASN A 54 25.13 -10.94 -9.17
CA ASN A 54 25.11 -11.45 -10.53
C ASN A 54 23.68 -11.47 -11.09
N GLU A 55 23.49 -11.14 -12.36
CA GLU A 55 22.18 -11.14 -13.03
C GLU A 55 21.45 -12.50 -12.95
N GLU A 56 22.18 -13.60 -12.96
CA GLU A 56 21.63 -14.94 -12.77
C GLU A 56 21.09 -15.17 -11.35
N ALA A 57 21.74 -14.62 -10.32
CA ALA A 57 21.27 -14.70 -8.94
C ALA A 57 19.96 -13.93 -8.74
N GLU A 58 19.83 -12.78 -9.38
CA GLU A 58 18.63 -11.95 -9.37
C GLU A 58 17.42 -12.63 -10.06
N GLU A 59 17.65 -13.37 -11.14
CA GLU A 59 16.59 -14.14 -11.81
C GLU A 59 16.19 -15.36 -10.97
N ASN A 60 17.17 -16.04 -10.39
CA ASN A 60 16.96 -17.21 -9.54
C ASN A 60 16.09 -16.89 -8.32
N LYS A 61 16.24 -15.71 -7.68
CA LYS A 61 15.42 -15.37 -6.51
C LYS A 61 13.92 -15.31 -6.82
N PHE A 62 13.53 -14.72 -7.95
CA PHE A 62 12.12 -14.71 -8.36
C PHE A 62 11.62 -16.09 -8.76
N LEU A 63 12.47 -16.92 -9.39
CA LEU A 63 12.12 -18.30 -9.71
C LEU A 63 11.86 -19.12 -8.43
N GLU A 64 12.69 -18.96 -7.38
CA GLU A 64 12.47 -19.62 -6.09
C GLU A 64 11.16 -19.15 -5.43
N LEU A 65 10.87 -17.85 -5.46
CA LEU A 65 9.60 -17.31 -4.96
C LEU A 65 8.40 -17.85 -5.73
N GLN A 66 8.52 -18.00 -7.06
CA GLN A 66 7.45 -18.52 -7.92
C GLN A 66 7.21 -20.02 -7.77
N LYS A 67 8.19 -20.79 -7.24
CA LYS A 67 7.94 -22.17 -6.81
C LYS A 67 6.97 -22.26 -5.64
N ILE A 68 6.94 -21.21 -4.77
CA ILE A 68 6.02 -21.13 -3.64
C ILE A 68 4.64 -20.71 -4.13
N ASN A 69 4.58 -19.64 -4.94
CA ASN A 69 3.35 -19.18 -5.58
C ASN A 69 3.69 -18.54 -6.93
N PRO A 70 3.23 -19.10 -8.06
CA PRO A 70 3.53 -18.59 -9.40
C PRO A 70 2.95 -17.18 -9.66
N GLU A 71 2.03 -16.70 -8.84
CA GLU A 71 1.47 -15.35 -8.92
C GLU A 71 2.37 -14.28 -8.25
N ILE A 72 3.48 -14.66 -7.60
CA ILE A 72 4.48 -13.69 -7.14
C ILE A 72 5.14 -13.05 -8.36
N CYS A 73 4.90 -11.76 -8.54
CA CYS A 73 5.32 -11.02 -9.72
C CYS A 73 6.33 -9.91 -9.41
N GLY A 74 6.57 -9.59 -8.15
CA GLY A 74 7.50 -8.56 -7.72
C GLY A 74 7.81 -8.61 -6.23
N TRP A 75 8.66 -7.70 -5.81
CA TRP A 75 8.99 -7.45 -4.42
C TRP A 75 8.96 -5.97 -4.12
N ILE A 76 8.36 -5.59 -3.00
CA ILE A 76 8.30 -4.19 -2.55
C ILE A 76 8.97 -4.04 -1.20
N SER A 77 9.87 -3.05 -1.09
CA SER A 77 10.43 -2.65 0.19
C SER A 77 10.54 -1.13 0.28
N ILE A 78 10.37 -0.60 1.50
CA ILE A 78 10.46 0.84 1.77
C ILE A 78 11.33 1.05 3.02
N PRO A 79 12.48 1.72 2.89
CA PRO A 79 13.36 2.01 4.01
C PRO A 79 12.63 2.72 5.16
N GLY A 80 13.02 2.48 6.39
CA GLY A 80 12.41 3.07 7.58
C GLY A 80 11.00 2.54 7.92
N THR A 81 10.51 1.55 7.18
CA THR A 81 9.22 0.88 7.41
C THR A 81 9.40 -0.62 7.59
N ARG A 82 8.30 -1.31 7.94
CA ARG A 82 8.21 -2.78 7.95
C ARG A 82 7.80 -3.35 6.58
N ILE A 83 7.65 -2.50 5.57
CA ILE A 83 7.22 -2.93 4.24
C ILE A 83 8.41 -3.57 3.55
N ASP A 84 8.37 -4.89 3.47
CA ASP A 84 9.36 -5.75 2.82
C ASP A 84 8.66 -7.08 2.47
N TYR A 85 7.93 -7.10 1.34
CA TYR A 85 6.98 -8.15 1.00
C TYR A 85 7.00 -8.55 -0.47
N PRO A 86 6.66 -9.82 -0.78
CA PRO A 86 6.33 -10.21 -2.15
C PRO A 86 5.08 -9.47 -2.61
N VAL A 87 5.05 -9.11 -3.88
CA VAL A 87 3.86 -8.57 -4.56
C VAL A 87 3.28 -9.63 -5.47
N LEU A 88 1.99 -9.92 -5.29
CA LEU A 88 1.27 -10.92 -6.08
C LEU A 88 0.49 -10.26 -7.20
N GLN A 89 0.32 -10.96 -8.32
CA GLN A 89 -0.55 -10.52 -9.40
C GLN A 89 -2.01 -10.73 -8.99
N GLY A 90 -2.79 -9.66 -8.94
CA GLY A 90 -4.22 -9.75 -8.64
C GLY A 90 -4.98 -10.56 -9.70
N ASN A 91 -5.96 -11.32 -9.25
CA ASN A 91 -6.75 -12.20 -10.08
C ASN A 91 -7.97 -11.46 -10.68
N LYS A 92 -8.15 -11.51 -12.01
CA LYS A 92 -9.30 -10.87 -12.70
C LYS A 92 -10.64 -11.52 -12.35
N ASN A 93 -10.64 -12.80 -11.98
CA ASN A 93 -11.86 -13.55 -11.64
C ASN A 93 -12.26 -13.38 -10.16
N ASP A 94 -11.29 -13.09 -9.28
CA ASP A 94 -11.53 -12.79 -7.87
C ASP A 94 -10.61 -11.64 -7.43
N THR A 95 -11.09 -10.43 -7.63
CA THR A 95 -10.34 -9.19 -7.34
C THR A 95 -10.05 -9.00 -5.85
N HIS A 96 -10.71 -9.75 -4.98
CA HIS A 96 -10.60 -9.65 -3.52
C HIS A 96 -9.84 -10.83 -2.89
N PHE A 97 -9.38 -11.80 -3.68
CA PHE A 97 -8.74 -13.01 -3.19
C PHE A 97 -7.61 -12.70 -2.19
N TYR A 98 -6.68 -11.86 -2.57
CA TYR A 98 -5.51 -11.51 -1.75
C TYR A 98 -5.80 -10.54 -0.60
N LEU A 99 -7.03 -10.04 -0.45
CA LEU A 99 -7.46 -9.37 0.77
C LEU A 99 -7.63 -10.34 1.95
N SER A 100 -7.83 -11.63 1.68
CA SER A 100 -8.10 -12.65 2.69
C SER A 100 -7.23 -13.90 2.58
N HIS A 101 -6.19 -13.88 1.72
CA HIS A 101 -5.26 -14.98 1.54
C HIS A 101 -3.81 -14.47 1.57
N ASN A 102 -2.93 -15.21 2.25
CA ASN A 102 -1.50 -14.92 2.30
C ASN A 102 -0.81 -15.27 0.96
N TYR A 103 0.50 -15.02 0.88
CA TYR A 103 1.28 -15.28 -0.32
C TYR A 103 1.35 -16.77 -0.73
N LYS A 104 1.00 -17.70 0.17
CA LYS A 104 0.87 -19.15 -0.14
C LYS A 104 -0.53 -19.52 -0.65
N GLY A 105 -1.48 -18.58 -0.72
CA GLY A 105 -2.87 -18.83 -1.05
C GLY A 105 -3.71 -19.39 0.10
N GLU A 106 -3.21 -19.34 1.33
CA GLU A 106 -3.91 -19.79 2.53
C GLU A 106 -4.72 -18.64 3.13
N LYS A 107 -5.86 -18.97 3.75
CA LYS A 107 -6.69 -17.96 4.43
C LYS A 107 -5.93 -17.22 5.53
N SER A 108 -5.92 -15.90 5.45
CA SER A 108 -5.27 -15.01 6.41
C SER A 108 -5.99 -13.67 6.48
N LYS A 109 -6.28 -13.17 7.67
CA LYS A 109 -6.82 -11.82 7.86
C LYS A 109 -5.83 -10.71 7.49
N TYR A 110 -4.54 -11.03 7.35
CA TYR A 110 -3.49 -10.12 6.91
C TYR A 110 -3.48 -9.94 5.40
N GLY A 111 -4.06 -10.89 4.67
CA GLY A 111 -4.01 -10.88 3.21
C GLY A 111 -2.58 -10.94 2.68
N SER A 112 -2.39 -10.33 1.53
CA SER A 112 -1.08 -10.15 0.87
C SER A 112 -0.97 -8.73 0.32
N ILE A 113 0.25 -8.36 -0.11
CA ILE A 113 0.47 -7.21 -0.97
C ILE A 113 0.26 -7.67 -2.41
N PHE A 114 -0.59 -6.97 -3.17
CA PHE A 114 -0.94 -7.42 -4.52
C PHE A 114 -1.25 -6.25 -5.48
N LEU A 115 -1.00 -6.49 -6.76
CA LEU A 115 -1.38 -5.60 -7.85
C LEU A 115 -2.88 -5.65 -8.09
N ASP A 116 -3.49 -4.50 -8.36
CA ASP A 116 -4.85 -4.46 -8.89
C ASP A 116 -4.94 -5.31 -10.17
N PRO A 117 -6.00 -6.12 -10.35
CA PRO A 117 -6.16 -6.96 -11.53
C PRO A 117 -6.13 -6.23 -12.88
N ILE A 118 -6.39 -4.91 -12.91
CA ILE A 118 -6.24 -4.10 -14.13
C ILE A 118 -4.76 -3.85 -14.49
N CYS A 119 -3.84 -4.04 -13.54
CA CYS A 119 -2.41 -3.80 -13.71
C CYS A 119 -1.69 -5.12 -14.02
N GLN A 120 -1.77 -5.60 -15.26
CA GLN A 120 -1.03 -6.79 -15.69
C GLN A 120 0.39 -6.41 -16.09
N LEU A 121 1.41 -6.89 -15.38
CA LEU A 121 2.82 -6.58 -15.68
C LEU A 121 3.24 -7.04 -17.09
N SER A 122 2.62 -8.09 -17.62
CA SER A 122 2.83 -8.55 -18.99
C SER A 122 2.44 -7.52 -20.05
N GLU A 123 1.47 -6.66 -19.75
CA GLU A 123 0.96 -5.60 -20.62
C GLU A 123 1.76 -4.29 -20.47
N ASN A 124 2.79 -4.26 -19.60
CA ASN A 124 3.67 -3.13 -19.36
C ASN A 124 2.91 -1.84 -18.97
N PRO A 125 2.07 -1.86 -17.92
CA PRO A 125 1.19 -0.75 -17.57
C PRO A 125 1.96 0.54 -17.28
N LYS A 126 1.30 1.66 -17.50
CA LYS A 126 1.84 3.00 -17.22
C LYS A 126 1.84 3.31 -15.73
N ASN A 127 0.89 2.76 -14.98
CA ASN A 127 0.78 2.87 -13.54
C ASN A 127 0.42 1.49 -12.94
N CYS A 128 1.18 1.04 -11.97
CA CYS A 128 0.90 -0.17 -11.20
C CYS A 128 0.26 0.20 -9.87
N VAL A 129 -1.00 -0.18 -9.67
CA VAL A 129 -1.69 0.03 -8.39
C VAL A 129 -1.50 -1.19 -7.51
N ILE A 130 -0.97 -0.98 -6.30
CA ILE A 130 -0.60 -2.03 -5.34
C ILE A 130 -1.38 -1.80 -4.05
N TYR A 131 -2.03 -2.85 -3.56
CA TYR A 131 -2.82 -2.85 -2.34
C TYR A 131 -2.15 -3.63 -1.21
N GLY A 132 -2.42 -3.21 0.00
CA GLY A 132 -2.10 -3.93 1.23
C GLY A 132 -2.95 -3.44 2.39
N HIS A 133 -3.23 -4.31 3.34
CA HIS A 133 -3.99 -3.95 4.53
C HIS A 133 -3.23 -2.95 5.42
N HIS A 134 -3.98 -2.11 6.12
CA HIS A 134 -3.50 -1.36 7.27
C HIS A 134 -3.79 -2.17 8.54
N MET A 135 -2.82 -2.94 9.00
CA MET A 135 -2.98 -3.77 10.19
C MET A 135 -2.63 -2.98 11.45
N ALA A 136 -3.41 -3.16 12.53
CA ALA A 136 -3.22 -2.44 13.80
C ALA A 136 -1.88 -2.77 14.49
N ASP A 137 -1.29 -3.93 14.19
CA ASP A 137 0.02 -4.36 14.71
C ASP A 137 1.20 -3.86 13.85
N GLY A 138 0.94 -3.02 12.85
CA GLY A 138 1.94 -2.38 12.01
C GLY A 138 2.45 -3.22 10.84
N GLN A 139 1.84 -4.39 10.57
CA GLN A 139 2.17 -5.21 9.42
C GLN A 139 1.51 -4.70 8.13
N MET A 140 1.89 -5.30 7.02
CA MET A 140 1.43 -5.02 5.67
C MET A 140 1.72 -3.55 5.27
N PHE A 141 0.73 -2.78 4.81
CA PHE A 141 0.87 -1.38 4.42
C PHE A 141 0.53 -0.38 5.55
N ALA A 142 0.51 -0.82 6.82
CA ALA A 142 0.24 0.08 7.94
C ALA A 142 1.20 1.28 7.99
N ASP A 143 2.47 1.06 7.69
CA ASP A 143 3.50 2.10 7.75
C ASP A 143 3.37 3.17 6.63
N LEU A 144 2.53 2.98 5.61
CA LEU A 144 2.23 4.04 4.63
C LEU A 144 1.64 5.30 5.29
N MET A 145 0.98 5.16 6.43
CA MET A 145 0.45 6.29 7.19
C MET A 145 1.53 7.27 7.65
N LYS A 146 2.76 6.80 7.89
CA LYS A 146 3.89 7.63 8.32
C LYS A 146 4.26 8.70 7.29
N PHE A 147 3.99 8.46 6.00
CA PHE A 147 4.28 9.40 4.91
C PHE A 147 3.40 10.66 4.92
N SER A 148 2.37 10.72 5.76
CA SER A 148 1.68 11.99 6.05
C SER A 148 2.56 12.99 6.81
N SER A 149 3.68 12.56 7.39
CA SER A 149 4.69 13.40 8.03
C SER A 149 5.77 13.82 7.04
N LEU A 150 6.03 15.12 6.96
CA LEU A 150 7.10 15.67 6.14
C LEU A 150 8.48 15.14 6.53
N ASP A 151 8.75 15.03 7.84
CA ASP A 151 10.03 14.54 8.36
C ASP A 151 10.25 13.08 7.98
N PHE A 152 9.21 12.25 8.05
CA PHE A 152 9.31 10.86 7.64
C PHE A 152 9.56 10.72 6.14
N TYR A 153 8.84 11.50 5.32
CA TYR A 153 9.07 11.55 3.87
C TYR A 153 10.52 11.96 3.54
N LYS A 154 11.04 13.02 4.20
CA LYS A 154 12.41 13.50 3.95
C LYS A 154 13.48 12.44 4.20
N GLN A 155 13.25 11.56 5.16
CA GLN A 155 14.16 10.46 5.48
C GLN A 155 13.99 9.25 4.56
N ASN A 156 12.80 9.08 3.96
CA ASN A 156 12.41 7.88 3.20
C ASN A 156 11.72 8.24 1.87
N PRO A 157 12.37 8.99 0.96
CA PRO A 157 11.71 9.51 -0.25
C PRO A 157 11.58 8.49 -1.39
N LEU A 158 12.11 7.26 -1.19
CA LEU A 158 12.20 6.22 -2.22
C LEU A 158 11.43 4.96 -1.82
N ILE A 159 10.85 4.33 -2.83
CA ILE A 159 10.31 2.98 -2.76
C ILE A 159 11.16 2.08 -3.65
N SER A 160 11.47 0.88 -3.19
CA SER A 160 11.99 -0.19 -4.02
C SER A 160 10.82 -1.09 -4.42
N PHE A 161 10.51 -1.14 -5.70
CA PHE A 161 9.58 -2.11 -6.25
C PHE A 161 10.19 -2.69 -7.52
N GLU A 162 10.55 -3.94 -7.44
CA GLU A 162 11.20 -4.65 -8.52
C GLU A 162 10.39 -5.87 -8.96
N THR A 163 10.64 -6.29 -10.17
CA THR A 163 10.02 -7.45 -10.80
C THR A 163 11.10 -8.25 -11.54
N ILE A 164 10.77 -9.44 -12.02
CA ILE A 164 11.69 -10.25 -12.84
C ILE A 164 12.27 -9.43 -14.01
N LYS A 165 11.43 -8.58 -14.64
CA LYS A 165 11.84 -7.78 -15.83
C LYS A 165 12.48 -6.45 -15.48
N ASP A 166 12.32 -5.97 -14.25
CA ASP A 166 12.70 -4.65 -13.81
C ASP A 166 13.39 -4.74 -12.45
N LYS A 167 14.63 -5.20 -12.50
CA LYS A 167 15.46 -5.48 -11.34
C LYS A 167 15.96 -4.18 -10.72
N ASN A 168 16.08 -4.15 -9.40
CA ASN A 168 16.60 -3.01 -8.62
C ASN A 168 15.89 -1.67 -8.88
N ALA A 169 14.64 -1.70 -9.36
CA ALA A 169 13.91 -0.49 -9.71
C ALA A 169 13.58 0.35 -8.47
N LYS A 170 13.94 1.62 -8.52
CA LYS A 170 13.65 2.63 -7.50
C LYS A 170 12.59 3.61 -8.00
N TRP A 171 11.79 4.10 -7.07
CA TRP A 171 10.66 4.96 -7.36
C TRP A 171 10.67 6.15 -6.41
N LYS A 172 10.69 7.37 -6.98
CA LYS A 172 10.65 8.63 -6.23
C LYS A 172 9.23 8.99 -5.89
N ILE A 173 8.91 9.08 -4.61
CA ILE A 173 7.59 9.52 -4.14
C ILE A 173 7.40 10.97 -4.54
N PHE A 174 6.26 11.30 -5.19
CA PHE A 174 5.91 12.66 -5.56
C PHE A 174 4.53 13.12 -5.07
N SER A 175 3.73 12.22 -4.50
CA SER A 175 2.46 12.58 -3.89
C SER A 175 2.09 11.59 -2.79
N VAL A 176 1.52 12.14 -1.70
CA VAL A 176 0.91 11.40 -0.58
C VAL A 176 -0.43 12.04 -0.30
N PHE A 177 -1.52 11.33 -0.47
CA PHE A 177 -2.85 11.92 -0.27
C PHE A 177 -3.84 10.96 0.39
N LYS A 178 -4.93 11.54 0.88
CA LYS A 178 -6.07 10.82 1.45
C LYS A 178 -7.30 11.01 0.58
N THR A 179 -8.10 9.95 0.43
CA THR A 179 -9.27 10.00 -0.43
C THR A 179 -10.40 9.08 0.08
N ASN A 180 -11.63 9.44 -0.30
CA ASN A 180 -12.82 8.64 -0.05
C ASN A 180 -13.03 7.59 -1.14
N THR A 181 -13.75 6.53 -0.78
CA THR A 181 -14.26 5.53 -1.74
C THR A 181 -15.79 5.49 -1.75
N LEU A 182 -16.44 6.22 -0.84
CA LEU A 182 -17.91 6.31 -0.75
C LEU A 182 -18.39 7.64 -1.33
N ALA A 183 -19.38 7.60 -2.24
CA ALA A 183 -19.98 8.79 -2.84
C ALA A 183 -20.67 9.71 -1.79
N SER A 184 -21.14 9.14 -0.67
CA SER A 184 -21.68 9.90 0.46
C SER A 184 -20.67 10.81 1.17
N GLN A 185 -19.37 10.64 0.89
CA GLN A 185 -18.29 11.44 1.46
C GLN A 185 -17.79 12.54 0.51
N GLY A 186 -18.41 12.69 -0.65
CA GLY A 186 -18.05 13.64 -1.70
C GLY A 186 -17.67 12.97 -3.01
N LYS A 187 -17.26 13.78 -3.99
CA LYS A 187 -16.81 13.28 -5.30
C LYS A 187 -15.64 12.33 -5.13
N ILE A 188 -15.76 11.12 -5.69
CA ILE A 188 -14.70 10.12 -5.67
C ILE A 188 -13.64 10.50 -6.71
N PHE A 189 -12.36 10.49 -6.30
CA PHE A 189 -11.24 10.57 -7.21
C PHE A 189 -10.83 9.16 -7.65
N HIS A 190 -11.00 8.88 -8.94
CA HIS A 190 -10.67 7.58 -9.53
C HIS A 190 -9.15 7.47 -9.77
N TYR A 191 -8.38 7.15 -8.72
CA TYR A 191 -6.92 6.99 -8.80
C TYR A 191 -6.48 5.61 -9.30
N VAL A 192 -7.37 4.65 -9.35
CA VAL A 192 -7.11 3.28 -9.83
C VAL A 192 -7.16 3.26 -11.35
N VAL A 193 -6.02 3.56 -11.96
CA VAL A 193 -5.86 3.63 -13.42
C VAL A 193 -4.54 2.97 -13.78
N SER A 194 -4.53 2.02 -14.73
CA SER A 194 -3.31 1.34 -15.18
C SER A 194 -2.69 1.96 -16.42
N ASN A 195 -3.54 2.43 -17.35
CA ASN A 195 -3.12 3.05 -18.60
C ASN A 195 -3.96 4.29 -18.90
N PHE A 196 -3.47 5.15 -19.78
CA PHE A 196 -4.06 6.43 -20.14
C PHE A 196 -4.29 6.47 -21.66
N ALA A 197 -5.32 7.18 -22.10
CA ALA A 197 -5.66 7.30 -23.52
C ALA A 197 -4.54 7.99 -24.33
N ASP A 198 -3.92 8.99 -23.72
CA ASP A 198 -2.85 9.80 -24.29
C ASP A 198 -1.97 10.46 -23.23
N ASN A 199 -0.95 11.20 -23.67
CA ASN A 199 -0.04 11.92 -22.78
C ASN A 199 -0.75 13.02 -21.97
N ARG A 200 -1.79 13.63 -22.50
CA ARG A 200 -2.55 14.69 -21.84
C ARG A 200 -3.31 14.09 -20.64
N SER A 201 -4.05 13.02 -20.87
CA SER A 201 -4.79 12.33 -19.79
C SER A 201 -3.87 11.80 -18.70
N PHE A 202 -2.65 11.38 -19.03
CA PHE A 202 -1.62 11.02 -18.05
C PHE A 202 -1.18 12.23 -17.21
N LEU A 203 -0.85 13.37 -17.85
CA LEU A 203 -0.41 14.58 -17.16
C LEU A 203 -1.55 15.19 -16.32
N ASP A 204 -2.79 15.14 -16.81
CA ASP A 204 -3.97 15.55 -16.06
C ASP A 204 -4.14 14.69 -14.78
N TYR A 205 -3.95 13.38 -14.88
CA TYR A 205 -3.94 12.49 -13.71
C TYR A 205 -2.82 12.88 -12.72
N VAL A 206 -1.60 13.10 -13.19
CA VAL A 206 -0.47 13.54 -12.35
C VAL A 206 -0.78 14.85 -11.64
N SER A 207 -1.36 15.83 -12.36
CA SER A 207 -1.80 17.11 -11.78
C SER A 207 -2.84 16.88 -10.67
N GLN A 208 -3.88 16.07 -10.93
CA GLN A 208 -4.92 15.74 -9.95
C GLN A 208 -4.37 15.04 -8.71
N VAL A 209 -3.35 14.19 -8.86
CA VAL A 209 -2.66 13.53 -7.76
C VAL A 209 -1.86 14.53 -6.93
N LYS A 210 -1.11 15.43 -7.60
CA LYS A 210 -0.33 16.49 -6.92
C LYS A 210 -1.22 17.47 -6.14
N MET A 211 -2.34 17.88 -6.72
CA MET A 211 -3.30 18.78 -6.06
C MET A 211 -3.86 18.23 -4.74
N ARG A 212 -3.91 16.90 -4.60
CA ARG A 212 -4.39 16.21 -3.40
C ARG A 212 -3.30 15.91 -2.40
N SER A 213 -2.04 16.07 -2.79
CA SER A 213 -0.91 15.71 -1.93
C SER A 213 -0.89 16.54 -0.66
N LEU A 214 -0.71 15.86 0.48
CA LEU A 214 -0.49 16.49 1.79
C LEU A 214 0.87 17.19 1.88
N LEU A 215 1.79 16.86 0.96
CA LEU A 215 3.14 17.39 0.89
C LEU A 215 3.39 17.98 -0.50
N ASP A 216 4.03 19.14 -0.54
CA ASP A 216 4.60 19.69 -1.76
C ASP A 216 5.97 19.06 -1.99
N ILE A 217 6.04 18.13 -2.94
CA ILE A 217 7.21 17.31 -3.22
C ILE A 217 7.80 17.71 -4.57
N PRO A 218 9.09 18.18 -4.61
CA PRO A 218 9.71 18.70 -5.82
C PRO A 218 10.27 17.58 -6.74
N VAL A 219 9.46 16.55 -6.98
CA VAL A 219 9.76 15.50 -7.96
C VAL A 219 8.98 15.81 -9.24
N ASP A 220 9.72 15.99 -10.33
CA ASP A 220 9.13 16.20 -11.65
C ASP A 220 8.56 14.90 -12.21
N VAL A 221 7.49 15.01 -12.99
CA VAL A 221 6.88 13.88 -13.70
C VAL A 221 6.55 14.35 -15.12
N ASN A 222 6.93 13.58 -16.11
CA ASN A 222 6.64 13.84 -17.51
C ASN A 222 5.93 12.65 -18.19
N GLN A 223 5.44 12.85 -19.40
CA GLN A 223 4.63 11.87 -20.13
C GLN A 223 5.30 10.53 -20.41
N ASN A 224 6.63 10.43 -20.27
CA ASN A 224 7.37 9.18 -20.51
C ASN A 224 7.53 8.34 -19.24
N ASP A 225 7.24 8.91 -18.07
CA ASP A 225 7.43 8.24 -16.78
C ASP A 225 6.43 7.12 -16.56
N LYS A 226 6.84 6.13 -15.78
CA LYS A 226 6.00 5.09 -15.20
C LYS A 226 5.73 5.38 -13.74
N LEU A 227 4.56 5.00 -13.28
CA LEU A 227 4.10 5.22 -11.91
C LEU A 227 3.86 3.91 -11.18
N ILE A 228 4.00 3.97 -9.86
CA ILE A 228 3.37 3.04 -8.91
C ILE A 228 2.47 3.84 -7.98
N THR A 229 1.36 3.23 -7.61
CA THR A 229 0.38 3.78 -6.67
C THR A 229 0.16 2.78 -5.56
N LEU A 230 0.58 3.10 -4.34
CA LEU A 230 0.36 2.27 -3.16
C LEU A 230 -0.90 2.73 -2.45
N SER A 231 -1.78 1.81 -2.11
CA SER A 231 -3.06 2.13 -1.48
C SER A 231 -3.34 1.24 -0.27
N THR A 232 -3.74 1.85 0.84
CA THR A 232 -4.15 1.17 2.06
C THR A 232 -5.36 1.84 2.70
N CYS A 233 -6.04 1.14 3.61
CA CYS A 233 -7.12 1.71 4.40
C CYS A 233 -6.61 2.80 5.34
N SER A 234 -7.41 3.82 5.53
CA SER A 234 -7.18 4.92 6.45
C SER A 234 -8.41 5.07 7.35
N TYR A 235 -8.22 5.48 8.61
CA TYR A 235 -9.28 5.39 9.62
C TYR A 235 -9.91 6.73 10.02
N GLU A 236 -9.62 7.82 9.28
CA GLU A 236 -10.23 9.13 9.54
C GLU A 236 -11.72 9.09 9.28
N PHE A 237 -12.13 8.31 8.27
CA PHE A 237 -13.52 8.03 7.92
C PHE A 237 -13.67 6.56 7.51
N ARG A 238 -14.91 6.08 7.45
CA ARG A 238 -15.21 4.75 6.93
C ARG A 238 -14.76 4.63 5.47
N ASP A 239 -14.08 3.52 5.14
CA ASP A 239 -13.62 3.21 3.78
C ASP A 239 -12.72 4.28 3.14
N PHE A 240 -12.03 5.06 3.96
CA PHE A 240 -11.03 6.03 3.49
C PHE A 240 -9.73 5.35 3.10
N ARG A 241 -8.95 5.99 2.25
CA ARG A 241 -7.64 5.48 1.79
C ARG A 241 -6.54 6.50 2.00
N THR A 242 -5.37 6.00 2.36
CA THR A 242 -4.10 6.69 2.17
C THR A 242 -3.44 6.14 0.93
N VAL A 243 -3.01 7.03 0.05
CA VAL A 243 -2.44 6.70 -1.25
C VAL A 243 -1.09 7.40 -1.40
N ILE A 244 -0.08 6.66 -1.84
CA ILE A 244 1.24 7.17 -2.18
C ILE A 244 1.47 6.93 -3.66
N VAL A 245 1.89 7.95 -4.39
CA VAL A 245 2.24 7.81 -5.80
C VAL A 245 3.70 8.16 -5.99
N ALA A 246 4.40 7.26 -6.68
CA ALA A 246 5.80 7.42 -7.00
C ALA A 246 6.05 7.19 -8.49
N ARG A 247 7.05 7.88 -9.03
CA ARG A 247 7.53 7.65 -10.39
C ARG A 247 8.83 6.85 -10.40
N LYS A 248 9.02 6.03 -11.40
CA LYS A 248 10.25 5.28 -11.59
C LYS A 248 11.44 6.22 -11.79
N VAL A 249 12.58 5.91 -11.17
CA VAL A 249 13.86 6.56 -11.47
C VAL A 249 14.20 6.28 -12.91
N ARG A 250 14.49 7.34 -13.69
CA ARG A 250 14.79 7.23 -15.12
C ARG A 250 16.18 6.65 -15.32
N SER A 251 16.42 6.06 -16.48
CA SER A 251 17.75 5.58 -16.84
C SER A 251 18.76 6.73 -16.81
N GLY A 252 19.89 6.54 -16.12
CA GLY A 252 20.92 7.55 -15.94
C GLY A 252 20.59 8.66 -14.94
N GLU A 253 19.41 8.65 -14.34
CA GLU A 253 19.04 9.59 -13.28
C GLU A 253 19.60 9.12 -11.93
N SER A 254 20.09 10.07 -11.11
CA SER A 254 20.45 9.80 -9.72
C SER A 254 19.22 9.39 -8.91
N GLU A 255 19.35 8.39 -8.03
CA GLU A 255 18.33 8.02 -7.06
C GLU A 255 18.08 9.13 -6.01
N ALA A 256 19.04 10.01 -5.80
CA ALA A 256 18.92 11.10 -4.83
C ALA A 256 17.68 11.96 -5.07
N VAL A 257 16.98 12.31 -3.99
CA VAL A 257 15.83 13.21 -4.00
C VAL A 257 16.17 14.47 -3.21
N SER A 258 15.93 15.63 -3.80
CA SER A 258 16.18 16.93 -3.15
C SER A 258 15.09 17.25 -2.11
N THR A 259 15.06 16.46 -1.02
CA THR A 259 14.01 16.54 0.01
C THR A 259 14.01 17.85 0.80
N ASN A 260 15.08 18.63 0.75
CA ASN A 260 15.16 19.93 1.42
C ASN A 260 14.14 20.95 0.89
N PHE A 261 13.69 20.80 -0.36
CA PHE A 261 12.68 21.64 -0.98
C PHE A 261 11.26 21.14 -0.77
N ALA A 262 11.08 19.99 -0.10
CA ALA A 262 9.76 19.49 0.24
C ALA A 262 9.21 20.23 1.46
N SER A 263 7.90 20.50 1.43
CA SER A 263 7.15 21.17 2.51
C SER A 263 5.78 20.53 2.70
N GLU A 264 5.10 20.88 3.79
CA GLU A 264 3.68 20.57 3.93
C GLU A 264 2.87 21.39 2.89
N ALA A 265 1.91 20.75 2.25
CA ALA A 265 1.03 21.45 1.33
C ALA A 265 0.10 22.40 2.09
N LYS A 266 0.01 23.65 1.65
CA LYS A 266 -0.79 24.69 2.36
C LYS A 266 -2.30 24.41 2.33
N ASN A 267 -2.82 23.91 1.22
CA ASN A 267 -4.24 23.62 1.03
C ASN A 267 -4.46 22.46 0.06
N PRO A 268 -4.22 21.21 0.47
CA PRO A 268 -4.43 20.05 -0.40
C PRO A 268 -5.92 19.86 -0.68
N LEU A 269 -6.25 19.41 -1.89
CA LEU A 269 -7.63 19.10 -2.26
C LEU A 269 -8.10 17.82 -1.55
N MET A 270 -8.91 17.98 -0.52
CA MET A 270 -9.47 16.91 0.27
C MET A 270 -10.88 16.52 -0.18
N PRO A 271 -11.38 15.31 0.16
CA PRO A 271 -12.80 14.97 0.00
C PRO A 271 -13.73 15.89 0.79
N GLN A 272 -14.97 16.06 0.33
CA GLN A 272 -15.95 16.95 0.94
C GLN A 272 -16.15 16.70 2.45
N CYS A 273 -16.25 15.41 2.85
CA CYS A 273 -16.40 15.02 4.27
C CYS A 273 -15.26 15.52 5.17
N TRP A 274 -14.07 15.76 4.60
CA TRP A 274 -12.93 16.30 5.34
C TRP A 274 -13.20 17.73 5.81
N TYR A 275 -13.67 18.59 4.89
CA TYR A 275 -14.00 19.97 5.19
C TYR A 275 -15.20 20.09 6.16
N GLU A 276 -16.16 19.19 6.02
CA GLU A 276 -17.31 19.12 6.94
C GLU A 276 -16.89 18.77 8.37
N LYS A 277 -15.89 17.90 8.54
CA LYS A 277 -15.44 17.44 9.85
C LYS A 277 -14.39 18.36 10.48
N TYR A 278 -13.42 18.81 9.68
CA TYR A 278 -12.24 19.52 10.17
C TYR A 278 -12.21 21.00 9.83
N GLY A 279 -13.17 21.48 9.06
CA GLY A 279 -13.22 22.86 8.57
C GLY A 279 -12.33 23.10 7.35
N GLY A 280 -12.27 24.36 6.93
CA GLY A 280 -11.57 24.79 5.72
C GLY A 280 -12.48 24.77 4.48
N SER A 281 -11.89 25.01 3.32
CA SER A 281 -12.57 25.00 2.01
C SER A 281 -11.68 24.42 0.94
N PRO A 282 -12.24 23.84 -0.12
CA PRO A 282 -11.45 23.38 -1.26
C PRO A 282 -10.60 24.51 -1.84
N PRO A 283 -9.38 24.21 -2.32
CA PRO A 283 -8.58 25.21 -3.02
C PRO A 283 -9.32 25.72 -4.27
N THR A 284 -9.24 27.02 -4.49
CA THR A 284 -9.67 27.63 -5.75
C THR A 284 -8.53 27.47 -6.75
N PHE A 285 -8.77 26.75 -7.82
CA PHE A 285 -7.84 26.67 -8.95
C PHE A 285 -8.22 27.79 -9.92
N GLU A 286 -7.35 28.77 -10.09
CA GLU A 286 -7.46 29.70 -11.22
C GLU A 286 -7.36 28.82 -12.49
N ASN A 287 -8.39 28.84 -13.32
CA ASN A 287 -8.34 28.25 -14.63
C ASN A 287 -7.27 29.01 -15.41
N GLU A 288 -6.07 28.43 -15.54
CA GLU A 288 -5.14 28.88 -16.55
C GLU A 288 -5.81 28.66 -17.92
N SER A 289 -6.38 29.74 -18.43
CA SER A 289 -7.04 29.85 -19.74
C SER A 289 -6.03 29.71 -20.89
#